data_4698400f16c1e74e4d34e94bb2f354b5
#
_entry.id   4698400f16c1e74e4d34e94bb2f354b5
#
_cell.length_a   1.000
_cell.length_b   1.000
_cell.length_c   1.000
_cell.angle_alpha   90.00
_cell.angle_beta   90.00
_cell.angle_gamma   90.00
#
_symmetry.space_group_name_H-M   'P 1'
#
loop_
_entity.id
_entity.type
_entity.pdbx_description
1 polymer ?
#
loop_
_entity_poly.entity_id
_entity_poly.type
_entity_poly.pdbx_seq_one_letter_code
_entity_poly.pdbx_strand_id
1 'polypeptide(L)'
;MKRNVYVSVSTDPIEEYQEILEYAKKMQGNADFLHCDVMDGKFVENTTYDAQLVYNINQNSLIALDVHLMVREPARQIEDYIKAGANIITVHYEAFEDKNKIVEVIKKLKANNVLAGLSIKPETPIKDIKMYIHELDVILVMSVEPG
;
A
#
# COMPACT_ATOMS: atom_id res chain seq x y z
N MET A 1 -1.91 -27.26 -8.37
CA MET A 1 -1.31 -26.06 -7.74
C MET A 1 -2.26 -25.57 -6.65
N LYS A 2 -1.88 -25.67 -5.36
CA LYS A 2 -2.68 -25.04 -4.31
C LYS A 2 -2.53 -23.53 -4.45
N ARG A 3 -3.62 -22.82 -4.74
CA ARG A 3 -3.64 -21.35 -4.65
C ARG A 3 -3.78 -20.98 -3.18
N ASN A 4 -2.81 -20.28 -2.65
CA ASN A 4 -2.97 -19.65 -1.35
C ASN A 4 -3.85 -18.41 -1.54
N VAL A 5 -4.87 -18.29 -0.71
CA VAL A 5 -5.70 -17.08 -0.62
C VAL A 5 -5.36 -16.43 0.71
N TYR A 6 -5.03 -15.15 0.65
CA TYR A 6 -4.75 -14.32 1.83
C TYR A 6 -5.85 -13.29 1.98
N VAL A 7 -6.16 -12.96 3.23
CA VAL A 7 -7.19 -11.98 3.58
C VAL A 7 -6.50 -10.71 4.07
N SER A 8 -6.68 -9.62 3.32
CA SER A 8 -6.31 -8.28 3.72
C SER A 8 -7.57 -7.51 4.08
N VAL A 9 -7.66 -7.01 5.32
CA VAL A 9 -8.84 -6.28 5.81
C VAL A 9 -8.54 -4.80 5.87
N SER A 10 -9.45 -3.97 5.32
CA SER A 10 -9.27 -2.53 5.30
C SER A 10 -9.50 -1.89 6.67
N THR A 11 -8.80 -0.80 6.91
CA THR A 11 -9.08 0.12 8.03
C THR A 11 -10.27 1.03 7.75
N ASP A 12 -10.72 1.13 6.50
CA ASP A 12 -11.92 1.87 6.15
C ASP A 12 -13.19 1.15 6.64
N PRO A 13 -14.18 1.83 7.18
CA PRO A 13 -14.32 3.27 7.34
C PRO A 13 -14.00 3.80 8.76
N ILE A 14 -12.94 3.31 9.40
CA ILE A 14 -12.59 3.72 10.78
C ILE A 14 -11.87 5.06 10.72
N GLU A 15 -12.47 6.11 11.27
CA GLU A 15 -11.93 7.47 11.24
C GLU A 15 -11.08 7.77 12.48
N GLU A 16 -11.44 7.20 13.63
CA GLU A 16 -10.78 7.49 14.90
C GLU A 16 -9.48 6.71 15.05
N TYR A 17 -8.41 7.44 15.28
CA TYR A 17 -7.05 6.89 15.44
C TYR A 17 -6.96 5.72 16.43
N GLN A 18 -7.57 5.89 17.61
CA GLN A 18 -7.52 4.86 18.65
C GLN A 18 -8.29 3.60 18.25
N GLU A 19 -9.40 3.75 17.54
CA GLU A 19 -10.20 2.64 17.04
C GLU A 19 -9.45 1.83 15.98
N ILE A 20 -8.63 2.49 15.13
CA ILE A 20 -7.77 1.80 14.17
C ILE A 20 -6.76 0.91 14.88
N LEU A 21 -6.13 1.40 15.97
CA LEU A 21 -5.19 0.59 16.75
C LEU A 21 -5.84 -0.62 17.43
N GLU A 22 -7.05 -0.44 17.96
CA GLU A 22 -7.82 -1.52 18.55
C GLU A 22 -8.27 -2.54 17.49
N TYR A 23 -8.69 -2.06 16.33
CA TYR A 23 -9.04 -2.90 15.19
C TYR A 23 -7.86 -3.74 14.72
N ALA A 24 -6.67 -3.14 14.59
CA ALA A 24 -5.45 -3.85 14.23
C ALA A 24 -5.15 -5.01 15.20
N LYS A 25 -5.28 -4.77 16.50
CA LYS A 25 -5.12 -5.81 17.53
C LYS A 25 -6.17 -6.92 17.38
N LYS A 26 -7.41 -6.55 17.11
CA LYS A 26 -8.53 -7.51 16.95
C LYS A 26 -8.35 -8.36 15.69
N MET A 27 -7.80 -7.81 14.63
CA MET A 27 -7.56 -8.52 13.37
C MET A 27 -6.33 -9.42 13.42
N GLN A 28 -5.44 -9.25 14.38
CA GLN A 28 -4.29 -10.10 14.58
C GLN A 28 -4.72 -11.56 14.81
N GLY A 29 -4.30 -12.46 13.91
CA GLY A 29 -4.72 -13.87 13.91
C GLY A 29 -6.09 -14.16 13.26
N ASN A 30 -6.83 -13.10 12.86
CA ASN A 30 -8.12 -13.23 12.15
C ASN A 30 -8.02 -12.83 10.67
N ALA A 31 -6.98 -12.08 10.30
CA ALA A 31 -6.64 -11.74 8.91
C ALA A 31 -5.13 -11.89 8.71
N ASP A 32 -4.70 -12.00 7.46
CA ASP A 32 -3.28 -12.10 7.10
C ASP A 32 -2.63 -10.70 7.08
N PHE A 33 -3.36 -9.71 6.58
CA PHE A 33 -2.89 -8.34 6.45
C PHE A 33 -3.94 -7.32 6.93
N LEU A 34 -3.44 -6.19 7.41
CA LEU A 34 -4.22 -4.97 7.58
C LEU A 34 -3.93 -4.04 6.40
N HIS A 35 -4.95 -3.73 5.62
CA HIS A 35 -4.86 -2.83 4.48
C HIS A 35 -5.01 -1.38 4.92
N CYS A 36 -3.99 -0.58 4.66
CA CYS A 36 -3.89 0.81 5.06
C CYS A 36 -3.93 1.71 3.82
N ASP A 37 -5.08 2.34 3.56
CA ASP A 37 -5.26 3.28 2.46
C ASP A 37 -4.78 4.68 2.87
N VAL A 38 -3.62 5.05 2.34
CA VAL A 38 -2.99 6.36 2.58
C VAL A 38 -3.33 7.32 1.45
N MET A 39 -3.95 8.44 1.79
CA MET A 39 -4.41 9.48 0.88
C MET A 39 -3.85 10.83 1.28
N ASP A 40 -3.31 11.59 0.33
CA ASP A 40 -2.58 12.84 0.61
C ASP A 40 -3.35 14.12 0.23
N GLY A 41 -4.59 14.00 -0.26
CA GLY A 41 -5.36 15.14 -0.73
C GLY A 41 -4.80 15.82 -1.98
N LYS A 42 -3.85 15.18 -2.69
CA LYS A 42 -3.19 15.71 -3.89
C LYS A 42 -3.28 14.76 -5.08
N PHE A 43 -3.06 13.48 -4.87
CA PHE A 43 -3.28 12.44 -5.87
C PHE A 43 -4.76 12.07 -5.95
N VAL A 44 -5.43 12.06 -4.80
CA VAL A 44 -6.87 11.91 -4.61
C VAL A 44 -7.40 13.08 -3.78
N GLU A 45 -8.71 13.34 -3.80
CA GLU A 45 -9.30 14.48 -3.06
C GLU A 45 -9.32 14.25 -1.55
N ASN A 46 -9.51 12.99 -1.13
CA ASN A 46 -9.56 12.63 0.27
C ASN A 46 -8.16 12.63 0.91
N THR A 47 -8.14 12.81 2.22
CA THR A 47 -6.96 12.70 3.07
C THR A 47 -7.25 11.70 4.16
N THR A 48 -6.33 10.77 4.40
CA THR A 48 -6.40 9.85 5.51
C THR A 48 -5.22 10.11 6.47
N TYR A 49 -4.58 9.07 6.93
CA TYR A 49 -3.46 9.11 7.86
C TYR A 49 -2.11 9.01 7.13
N ASP A 50 -1.06 9.26 7.85
CA ASP A 50 0.32 9.27 7.40
C ASP A 50 1.13 8.05 7.91
N ALA A 51 2.44 8.07 7.65
CA ALA A 51 3.36 7.03 8.09
C ALA A 51 3.46 6.90 9.63
N GLN A 52 3.11 7.95 10.39
CA GLN A 52 3.12 7.89 11.85
C GLN A 52 2.05 6.94 12.39
N LEU A 53 0.84 6.95 11.80
CA LEU A 53 -0.18 5.99 12.19
C LEU A 53 0.24 4.56 11.82
N VAL A 54 0.77 4.35 10.61
CA VAL A 54 1.28 3.03 10.18
C VAL A 54 2.34 2.51 11.16
N TYR A 55 3.28 3.37 11.57
CA TYR A 55 4.27 3.05 12.59
C TYR A 55 3.60 2.65 13.93
N ASN A 56 2.62 3.41 14.39
CA ASN A 56 1.94 3.12 15.65
C ASN A 56 1.14 1.82 15.61
N ILE A 57 0.52 1.49 14.46
CA ILE A 57 -0.11 0.18 14.27
C ILE A 57 0.93 -0.92 14.40
N ASN A 58 2.07 -0.79 13.74
CA ASN A 58 3.16 -1.76 13.79
C ASN A 58 3.72 -1.96 15.20
N GLN A 59 3.76 -0.91 16.02
CA GLN A 59 4.21 -1.02 17.42
C GLN A 59 3.18 -1.67 18.35
N ASN A 60 1.90 -1.69 17.97
CA ASN A 60 0.79 -2.13 18.83
C ASN A 60 0.13 -3.44 18.37
N SER A 61 0.49 -3.97 17.20
CA SER A 61 -0.06 -5.19 16.63
C SER A 61 1.02 -5.97 15.88
N LEU A 62 0.87 -7.30 15.82
CA LEU A 62 1.74 -8.19 15.04
C LEU A 62 1.16 -8.49 13.65
N ILE A 63 0.02 -7.88 13.28
CA ILE A 63 -0.56 -8.08 11.95
C ILE A 63 0.36 -7.46 10.88
N ALA A 64 0.54 -8.17 9.78
CA ALA A 64 1.32 -7.65 8.67
C ALA A 64 0.58 -6.48 7.98
N LEU A 65 1.32 -5.45 7.57
CA LEU A 65 0.77 -4.21 7.03
C LEU A 65 0.91 -4.17 5.50
N ASP A 66 -0.22 -4.03 4.84
CA ASP A 66 -0.38 -3.85 3.40
C ASP A 66 -0.75 -2.37 3.15
N VAL A 67 0.25 -1.56 2.79
CA VAL A 67 0.11 -0.11 2.67
C VAL A 67 -0.09 0.28 1.21
N HIS A 68 -1.25 0.87 0.92
CA HIS A 68 -1.63 1.37 -0.39
C HIS A 68 -1.48 2.90 -0.44
N LEU A 69 -0.52 3.37 -1.21
CA LEU A 69 -0.19 4.80 -1.30
C LEU A 69 -0.92 5.46 -2.47
N MET A 70 -2.01 6.14 -2.17
CA MET A 70 -2.72 7.04 -3.09
C MET A 70 -2.19 8.46 -2.91
N VAL A 71 -0.92 8.66 -3.26
CA VAL A 71 -0.18 9.90 -2.99
C VAL A 71 0.53 10.41 -4.24
N ARG A 72 0.67 11.74 -4.32
CA ARG A 72 1.54 12.36 -5.32
C ARG A 72 3.00 12.14 -4.94
N GLU A 73 3.86 11.87 -5.90
CA GLU A 73 5.30 11.66 -5.71
C GLU A 73 5.66 10.51 -4.72
N PRO A 74 5.12 9.30 -4.91
CA PRO A 74 5.34 8.19 -3.99
C PRO A 74 6.83 7.84 -3.81
N ALA A 75 7.67 8.06 -4.82
CA ALA A 75 9.11 7.81 -4.76
C ALA A 75 9.82 8.58 -3.61
N ARG A 76 9.27 9.72 -3.20
CA ARG A 76 9.79 10.52 -2.08
C ARG A 76 9.27 10.05 -0.72
N GLN A 77 8.13 9.37 -0.70
CA GLN A 77 7.42 9.04 0.53
C GLN A 77 7.64 7.60 1.00
N ILE A 78 7.96 6.66 0.09
CA ILE A 78 8.08 5.22 0.43
C ILE A 78 9.03 4.95 1.61
N GLU A 79 10.08 5.78 1.79
CA GLU A 79 11.05 5.58 2.85
C GLU A 79 10.43 5.69 4.24
N ASP A 80 9.49 6.60 4.43
CA ASP A 80 8.78 6.78 5.70
C ASP A 80 7.92 5.56 6.04
N TYR A 81 7.26 4.97 5.04
CA TYR A 81 6.45 3.76 5.21
C TYR A 81 7.29 2.49 5.38
N ILE A 82 8.46 2.40 4.73
CA ILE A 82 9.44 1.34 5.00
C ILE A 82 9.87 1.41 6.48
N LYS A 83 10.24 2.59 6.99
CA LYS A 83 10.62 2.81 8.38
C LYS A 83 9.46 2.57 9.35
N ALA A 84 8.24 2.83 8.92
CA ALA A 84 7.03 2.56 9.70
C ALA A 84 6.74 1.05 9.86
N GLY A 85 7.40 0.19 9.09
CA GLY A 85 7.28 -1.26 9.21
C GLY A 85 6.25 -1.89 8.27
N ALA A 86 5.93 -1.24 7.15
CA ALA A 86 5.09 -1.83 6.12
C ALA A 86 5.72 -3.11 5.56
N ASN A 87 4.90 -4.15 5.38
CA ASN A 87 5.32 -5.43 4.78
C ASN A 87 5.09 -5.45 3.27
N ILE A 88 4.05 -4.76 2.82
CA ILE A 88 3.73 -4.52 1.42
C ILE A 88 3.56 -3.02 1.23
N ILE A 89 4.12 -2.46 0.17
CA ILE A 89 3.84 -1.09 -0.25
C ILE A 89 3.42 -1.12 -1.72
N THR A 90 2.19 -0.66 -1.98
CA THR A 90 1.63 -0.55 -3.32
C THR A 90 1.53 0.93 -3.69
N VAL A 91 2.13 1.30 -4.83
CA VAL A 91 2.10 2.65 -5.39
C VAL A 91 1.30 2.67 -6.69
N HIS A 92 0.74 3.81 -7.05
CA HIS A 92 -0.01 3.96 -8.30
C HIS A 92 0.90 4.25 -9.49
N TYR A 93 0.68 3.52 -10.60
CA TYR A 93 1.34 3.76 -11.88
C TYR A 93 1.14 5.21 -12.35
N GLU A 94 -0.07 5.74 -12.17
CA GLU A 94 -0.46 7.08 -12.61
C GLU A 94 0.19 8.21 -11.79
N ALA A 95 0.69 7.89 -10.59
CA ALA A 95 1.39 8.86 -9.72
C ALA A 95 2.82 9.21 -10.20
N PHE A 96 3.33 8.52 -11.22
CA PHE A 96 4.67 8.75 -11.76
C PHE A 96 4.60 9.48 -13.10
N GLU A 97 5.13 10.70 -13.17
CA GLU A 97 5.37 11.39 -14.43
C GLU A 97 6.52 10.72 -15.19
N ASP A 98 7.65 10.48 -14.49
CA ASP A 98 8.77 9.70 -15.00
C ASP A 98 8.62 8.22 -14.63
N LYS A 99 8.29 7.41 -15.62
CA LYS A 99 8.05 5.97 -15.44
C LYS A 99 9.32 5.17 -15.08
N ASN A 100 10.51 5.72 -15.30
CA ASN A 100 11.77 5.08 -14.87
C ASN A 100 11.87 4.99 -13.35
N LYS A 101 11.27 5.94 -12.62
CA LYS A 101 11.23 5.94 -11.17
C LYS A 101 10.45 4.76 -10.58
N ILE A 102 9.55 4.14 -11.32
CA ILE A 102 8.84 2.94 -10.88
C ILE A 102 9.83 1.81 -10.59
N VAL A 103 10.78 1.58 -11.49
CA VAL A 103 11.81 0.55 -11.31
C VAL A 103 12.70 0.85 -10.09
N GLU A 104 13.04 2.13 -9.88
CA GLU A 104 13.81 2.56 -8.70
C GLU A 104 13.06 2.29 -7.39
N VAL A 105 11.75 2.60 -7.37
CA VAL A 105 10.87 2.33 -6.22
C VAL A 105 10.80 0.83 -5.94
N ILE A 106 10.55 0.00 -6.95
CA ILE A 106 10.48 -1.45 -6.81
C ILE A 106 11.79 -1.99 -6.22
N LYS A 107 12.94 -1.59 -6.76
CA LYS A 107 14.26 -2.01 -6.27
C LYS A 107 14.49 -1.57 -4.82
N LYS A 108 14.10 -0.34 -4.47
CA LYS A 108 14.25 0.18 -3.10
C LYS A 108 13.40 -0.61 -2.11
N LEU A 109 12.15 -0.93 -2.45
CA LEU A 109 11.27 -1.74 -1.61
C LEU A 109 11.89 -3.12 -1.38
N LYS A 110 12.29 -3.82 -2.43
CA LYS A 110 12.90 -5.16 -2.34
C LYS A 110 14.21 -5.16 -1.56
N ALA A 111 15.05 -4.14 -1.71
CA ALA A 111 16.29 -4.00 -0.95
C ALA A 111 16.05 -3.84 0.56
N ASN A 112 14.84 -3.44 0.96
CA ASN A 112 14.41 -3.30 2.36
C ASN A 112 13.50 -4.46 2.82
N ASN A 113 13.42 -5.56 2.06
CA ASN A 113 12.55 -6.72 2.35
C ASN A 113 11.06 -6.37 2.42
N VAL A 114 10.63 -5.35 1.67
CA VAL A 114 9.23 -4.96 1.52
C VAL A 114 8.73 -5.47 0.17
N LEU A 115 7.57 -6.12 0.16
CA LEU A 115 6.94 -6.58 -1.07
C LEU A 115 6.48 -5.37 -1.90
N ALA A 116 6.85 -5.38 -3.19
CA ALA A 116 6.59 -4.27 -4.09
C ALA A 116 5.30 -4.46 -4.86
N GLY A 117 4.35 -3.55 -4.65
CA GLY A 117 3.06 -3.51 -5.35
C GLY A 117 2.96 -2.33 -6.33
N LEU A 118 2.26 -2.55 -7.43
CA LEU A 118 1.89 -1.51 -8.38
C LEU A 118 0.38 -1.57 -8.64
N SER A 119 -0.28 -0.43 -8.45
CA SER A 119 -1.71 -0.26 -8.68
C SER A 119 -1.99 0.46 -9.99
N ILE A 120 -3.11 0.14 -10.61
CA ILE A 120 -3.66 0.84 -11.78
C ILE A 120 -5.11 1.23 -11.53
N LYS A 121 -5.47 2.45 -11.99
CA LYS A 121 -6.86 2.93 -12.02
C LYS A 121 -7.70 2.09 -12.98
N PRO A 122 -9.04 2.12 -12.86
CA PRO A 122 -9.94 1.36 -13.74
C PRO A 122 -9.72 1.63 -15.23
N GLU A 123 -9.36 2.87 -15.59
CA GLU A 123 -9.15 3.28 -16.98
C GLU A 123 -7.77 2.91 -17.53
N THR A 124 -6.79 2.59 -16.66
CA THR A 124 -5.43 2.28 -17.08
C THR A 124 -5.33 0.84 -17.57
N PRO A 125 -4.96 0.61 -18.83
CA PRO A 125 -4.87 -0.75 -19.36
C PRO A 125 -3.72 -1.53 -18.70
N ILE A 126 -3.96 -2.81 -18.41
CA ILE A 126 -2.94 -3.71 -17.83
C ILE A 126 -1.67 -3.81 -18.69
N LYS A 127 -1.78 -3.59 -20.01
CA LYS A 127 -0.63 -3.59 -20.92
C LYS A 127 0.41 -2.52 -20.58
N ASP A 128 -0.01 -1.41 -19.95
CA ASP A 128 0.88 -0.29 -19.62
C ASP A 128 1.86 -0.62 -18.49
N ILE A 129 1.50 -1.58 -17.63
CA ILE A 129 2.37 -2.07 -16.56
C ILE A 129 3.05 -3.41 -16.87
N LYS A 130 2.81 -3.97 -18.07
CA LYS A 130 3.30 -5.30 -18.44
C LYS A 130 4.82 -5.45 -18.27
N MET A 131 5.57 -4.40 -18.51
CA MET A 131 7.02 -4.42 -18.39
C MET A 131 7.53 -4.57 -16.95
N TYR A 132 6.71 -4.24 -15.95
CA TYR A 132 7.08 -4.31 -14.53
C TYR A 132 6.66 -5.63 -13.87
N ILE A 133 5.78 -6.43 -14.48
CA ILE A 133 5.12 -7.59 -13.86
C ILE A 133 6.12 -8.58 -13.26
N HIS A 134 7.24 -8.82 -13.93
CA HIS A 134 8.24 -9.77 -13.44
C HIS A 134 9.01 -9.28 -12.21
N GLU A 135 8.98 -7.98 -11.94
CA GLU A 135 9.65 -7.36 -10.80
C GLU A 135 8.69 -7.13 -9.62
N LEU A 136 7.38 -7.25 -9.85
CA LEU A 136 6.35 -7.00 -8.85
C LEU A 136 6.01 -8.25 -8.04
N ASP A 137 5.71 -8.04 -6.76
CA ASP A 137 5.14 -9.07 -5.88
C ASP A 137 3.61 -8.98 -5.82
N VAL A 138 3.07 -7.75 -6.01
CA VAL A 138 1.63 -7.46 -5.95
C VAL A 138 1.22 -6.58 -7.13
N ILE A 139 0.07 -6.89 -7.73
CA ILE A 139 -0.62 -6.02 -8.68
C ILE A 139 -2.02 -5.77 -8.12
N LEU A 140 -2.34 -4.49 -7.91
CA LEU A 140 -3.65 -4.05 -7.45
C LEU A 140 -4.42 -3.44 -8.63
N VAL A 141 -5.46 -4.12 -9.07
CA VAL A 141 -6.36 -3.61 -10.11
C VAL A 141 -7.54 -2.95 -9.44
N MET A 142 -7.62 -1.62 -9.54
CA MET A 142 -8.73 -0.89 -8.97
C MET A 142 -10.01 -1.15 -9.75
N SER A 143 -11.09 -1.46 -9.04
CA SER A 143 -12.44 -1.62 -9.61
C SER A 143 -13.27 -0.33 -9.51
N VAL A 144 -12.78 0.63 -8.73
CA VAL A 144 -13.33 1.98 -8.54
C VAL A 144 -12.17 2.99 -8.62
N GLU A 145 -12.49 4.27 -8.80
CA GLU A 145 -11.48 5.33 -8.68
C GLU A 145 -10.88 5.33 -7.27
N PRO A 146 -9.56 5.58 -7.14
CA PRO A 146 -8.91 5.69 -5.84
C PRO A 146 -9.39 6.93 -5.06
N GLY A 147 -9.54 6.81 -3.75
CA GLY A 147 -9.92 7.90 -2.85
C GLY A 147 -11.34 7.86 -2.33
#